data_8b1221df99cfcfa03191d0bc826a7794
#
_entry.id   8b1221df99cfcfa03191d0bc826a7794
#
_cell.length_a   1.000
_cell.length_b   1.000
_cell.length_c   1.000
_cell.angle_alpha   90.00
_cell.angle_beta   90.00
_cell.angle_gamma   90.00
#
_symmetry.space_group_name_H-M   'P 1'
#
loop_
_entity.id
_entity.type
_entity.pdbx_description
1 polymer ?
#
loop_
_entity_poly.entity_id
_entity_poly.type
_entity_poly.pdbx_seq_one_letter_code
_entity_poly.pdbx_strand_id
1 'polypeptide(L)'
;MGTLSRFVTEARRRRVFRTGGLYIVGAWALLQVADLALESLGLPGELLRYFWIAAFVGFPLALVFGWYYDITAEGIRRTLPADGVPDENLQMRVPDYVIIGALAVIVAIVSAGLFDRARQSDELVGPYDPMGVAVLPLEDLSGVEGQEYFSAGIHDALITNLSKIQGLHVVSRRSAIRLDRALPTQVIGKTLGVRNIIEGSVTREGNRVRVIVQLIDAANDAHLWADNFEREFDSMLALQNDIAKSVASALDVQLSTDDKARLAGEERVDPQTYDDYLRGMYLLNQPDNRVRRRGISILERVVADGRADARVYAALAYGYAALGHSPFPEDMYPSSRRAAERAMELDDSIAEVHLALGMHNLYYEWDFVAAERSLLRAIELNPGLLGAHYHYAWLMELLQRSNLSLPAGDITVDIDPLSAKLRGDLAWQYTNARQYERALVIASEALEIDPRHDRAMAAKAMTLAYLGLFDAAISTAAEIPERSGNRFIYPALLAAGGRSEEAREALATIEHIPRNVIILALGYGALGDVDDAFHWLGVAKDVKHPWYPWFITGFPFMDAVSNDPRMDELAAELGLTEALQRGRRKSSSGPPAT
;
A
#
# COMPACT_ATOMS: atom_id res chain seq x y z
N MET A 1 44.33 -45.97 11.01
CA MET A 1 43.21 -45.74 10.09
C MET A 1 42.28 -44.72 10.78
N GLY A 2 42.06 -43.59 10.13
CA GLY A 2 41.35 -42.46 10.75
C GLY A 2 39.86 -42.76 11.02
N THR A 3 39.27 -42.07 11.98
CA THR A 3 37.85 -42.12 12.39
C THR A 3 36.88 -42.02 11.20
N LEU A 4 37.24 -41.27 10.18
CA LEU A 4 36.44 -41.07 8.95
C LEU A 4 36.37 -42.37 8.10
N SER A 5 37.47 -43.10 7.98
CA SER A 5 37.53 -44.35 7.22
C SER A 5 36.67 -45.46 7.87
N ARG A 6 36.62 -45.49 9.21
CA ARG A 6 35.77 -46.43 9.95
C ARG A 6 34.29 -46.09 9.79
N PHE A 7 33.95 -44.78 9.82
CA PHE A 7 32.59 -44.29 9.61
C PHE A 7 32.07 -44.63 8.21
N VAL A 8 32.86 -44.36 7.16
CA VAL A 8 32.49 -44.68 5.77
C VAL A 8 32.31 -46.17 5.55
N THR A 9 33.19 -46.99 6.14
CA THR A 9 33.09 -48.44 6.05
C THR A 9 31.81 -48.98 6.73
N GLU A 10 31.47 -48.42 7.91
CA GLU A 10 30.25 -48.78 8.65
C GLU A 10 28.98 -48.34 7.92
N ALA A 11 28.97 -47.10 7.37
CA ALA A 11 27.86 -46.57 6.56
C ALA A 11 27.63 -47.41 5.29
N ARG A 12 28.73 -47.88 4.67
CA ARG A 12 28.64 -48.77 3.49
C ARG A 12 28.09 -50.16 3.87
N ARG A 13 28.48 -50.70 5.00
CA ARG A 13 27.99 -51.97 5.54
C ARG A 13 26.50 -51.91 5.88
N ARG A 14 26.04 -50.80 6.47
CA ARG A 14 24.64 -50.55 6.85
C ARG A 14 23.76 -50.13 5.68
N ARG A 15 24.29 -50.16 4.46
CA ARG A 15 23.58 -49.78 3.22
C ARG A 15 22.97 -48.36 3.25
N VAL A 16 23.48 -47.45 4.10
CA VAL A 16 22.98 -46.07 4.23
C VAL A 16 22.98 -45.35 2.89
N PHE A 17 24.04 -45.56 2.08
CA PHE A 17 24.14 -44.98 0.73
C PHE A 17 23.06 -45.48 -0.22
N ARG A 18 22.63 -46.74 -0.09
CA ARG A 18 21.54 -47.33 -0.87
C ARG A 18 20.21 -46.69 -0.47
N THR A 19 19.95 -46.53 0.82
CA THR A 19 18.74 -45.89 1.34
C THR A 19 18.69 -44.42 0.94
N GLY A 20 19.80 -43.70 1.04
CA GLY A 20 19.92 -42.29 0.57
C GLY A 20 19.68 -42.17 -0.94
N GLY A 21 20.26 -43.10 -1.75
CA GLY A 21 20.03 -43.10 -3.20
C GLY A 21 18.58 -43.39 -3.58
N LEU A 22 17.95 -44.38 -2.93
CA LEU A 22 16.53 -44.71 -3.14
C LEU A 22 15.62 -43.53 -2.72
N TYR A 23 15.98 -42.84 -1.63
CA TYR A 23 15.25 -41.65 -1.20
C TYR A 23 15.34 -40.52 -2.24
N ILE A 24 16.54 -40.22 -2.75
CA ILE A 24 16.73 -39.18 -3.78
C ILE A 24 15.90 -39.46 -5.02
N VAL A 25 15.95 -40.70 -5.53
CA VAL A 25 15.19 -41.13 -6.72
C VAL A 25 13.69 -41.07 -6.45
N GLY A 26 13.24 -41.56 -5.29
CA GLY A 26 11.82 -41.54 -4.90
C GLY A 26 11.29 -40.11 -4.70
N ALA A 27 12.06 -39.27 -4.01
CA ALA A 27 11.72 -37.88 -3.80
C ALA A 27 11.66 -37.08 -5.13
N TRP A 28 12.64 -37.35 -6.03
CA TRP A 28 12.62 -36.73 -7.36
C TRP A 28 11.40 -37.16 -8.18
N ALA A 29 11.04 -38.43 -8.19
CA ALA A 29 9.87 -38.94 -8.89
C ALA A 29 8.56 -38.34 -8.30
N LEU A 30 8.45 -38.23 -6.97
CA LEU A 30 7.31 -37.61 -6.30
C LEU A 30 7.20 -36.12 -6.62
N LEU A 31 8.32 -35.40 -6.69
CA LEU A 31 8.34 -33.99 -7.08
C LEU A 31 7.86 -33.78 -8.51
N GLN A 32 8.25 -34.66 -9.47
CA GLN A 32 7.78 -34.63 -10.85
C GLN A 32 6.26 -34.88 -10.94
N VAL A 33 5.77 -35.87 -10.19
CA VAL A 33 4.33 -36.17 -10.14
C VAL A 33 3.56 -35.03 -9.47
N ALA A 34 4.13 -34.44 -8.40
CA ALA A 34 3.51 -33.29 -7.73
C ALA A 34 3.43 -32.09 -8.65
N ASP A 35 4.48 -31.78 -9.41
CA ASP A 35 4.51 -30.68 -10.37
C ASP A 35 3.38 -30.83 -11.42
N LEU A 36 3.30 -32.01 -12.03
CA LEU A 36 2.27 -32.34 -13.01
C LEU A 36 0.84 -32.30 -12.41
N ALA A 37 0.70 -32.76 -11.17
CA ALA A 37 -0.58 -32.81 -10.48
C ALA A 37 -1.05 -31.41 -10.06
N LEU A 38 -0.13 -30.53 -9.59
CA LEU A 38 -0.44 -29.15 -9.23
C LEU A 38 -0.92 -28.37 -10.46
N GLU A 39 -0.24 -28.54 -11.60
CA GLU A 39 -0.62 -27.90 -12.86
C GLU A 39 -2.00 -28.39 -13.34
N SER A 40 -2.25 -29.70 -13.31
CA SER A 40 -3.53 -30.30 -13.75
C SER A 40 -4.72 -29.98 -12.86
N LEU A 41 -4.47 -29.68 -11.57
CA LEU A 41 -5.50 -29.32 -10.57
C LEU A 41 -5.68 -27.81 -10.45
N GLY A 42 -4.94 -26.99 -11.21
CA GLY A 42 -4.98 -25.53 -11.14
C GLY A 42 -4.52 -24.96 -9.80
N LEU A 43 -3.66 -25.70 -9.07
CA LEU A 43 -3.14 -25.27 -7.77
C LEU A 43 -1.89 -24.39 -7.96
N PRO A 44 -1.65 -23.42 -7.05
CA PRO A 44 -0.51 -22.51 -7.16
C PRO A 44 0.82 -23.27 -7.22
N GLY A 45 1.67 -22.95 -8.22
CA GLY A 45 3.00 -23.55 -8.38
C GLY A 45 3.93 -23.36 -7.18
N GLU A 46 3.64 -22.38 -6.32
CA GLU A 46 4.35 -22.15 -5.06
C GLU A 46 4.27 -23.35 -4.10
N LEU A 47 3.24 -24.18 -4.20
CA LEU A 47 3.13 -25.40 -3.40
C LEU A 47 4.28 -26.38 -3.68
N LEU A 48 4.85 -26.38 -4.88
CA LEU A 48 6.01 -27.18 -5.24
C LEU A 48 7.22 -26.86 -4.36
N ARG A 49 7.38 -25.62 -3.93
CA ARG A 49 8.43 -25.18 -2.99
C ARG A 49 8.35 -25.93 -1.66
N TYR A 50 7.17 -26.20 -1.15
CA TYR A 50 6.99 -26.94 0.11
C TYR A 50 7.33 -28.42 -0.06
N PHE A 51 7.03 -29.02 -1.21
CA PHE A 51 7.47 -30.38 -1.54
C PHE A 51 9.00 -30.47 -1.62
N TRP A 52 9.69 -29.47 -2.16
CA TRP A 52 11.14 -29.37 -2.14
C TRP A 52 11.69 -29.25 -0.73
N ILE A 53 11.11 -28.43 0.14
CA ILE A 53 11.52 -28.28 1.55
C ILE A 53 11.33 -29.63 2.28
N ALA A 54 10.18 -30.29 2.10
CA ALA A 54 9.92 -31.62 2.70
C ALA A 54 10.93 -32.68 2.22
N ALA A 55 11.28 -32.68 0.93
CA ALA A 55 12.30 -33.54 0.38
C ALA A 55 13.69 -33.25 0.97
N PHE A 56 14.05 -31.99 1.17
CA PHE A 56 15.33 -31.61 1.78
C PHE A 56 15.42 -32.03 3.25
N VAL A 57 14.35 -31.79 4.03
CA VAL A 57 14.28 -32.18 5.46
C VAL A 57 14.18 -33.70 5.64
N GLY A 58 13.49 -34.37 4.75
CA GLY A 58 13.37 -35.83 4.76
C GLY A 58 14.67 -36.57 4.45
N PHE A 59 15.62 -35.97 3.73
CA PHE A 59 16.89 -36.62 3.36
C PHE A 59 17.76 -37.03 4.57
N PRO A 60 18.09 -36.11 5.52
CA PRO A 60 18.79 -36.50 6.74
C PRO A 60 18.04 -37.56 7.55
N LEU A 61 16.72 -37.50 7.60
CA LEU A 61 15.88 -38.48 8.28
C LEU A 61 15.99 -39.87 7.62
N ALA A 62 16.00 -39.90 6.28
CA ALA A 62 16.22 -41.15 5.52
C ALA A 62 17.60 -41.73 5.76
N LEU A 63 18.65 -40.90 5.92
CA LEU A 63 20.00 -41.37 6.27
C LEU A 63 20.05 -41.95 7.69
N VAL A 64 19.40 -41.31 8.66
CA VAL A 64 19.27 -41.81 10.04
C VAL A 64 18.50 -43.14 10.05
N PHE A 65 17.40 -43.21 9.30
CA PHE A 65 16.64 -44.43 9.14
C PHE A 65 17.51 -45.53 8.55
N GLY A 66 18.24 -45.28 7.44
CA GLY A 66 19.16 -46.24 6.81
C GLY A 66 20.34 -46.65 7.71
N TRP A 67 20.67 -45.87 8.74
CA TRP A 67 21.67 -46.25 9.74
C TRP A 67 21.17 -47.31 10.71
N TYR A 68 19.89 -47.28 11.07
CA TYR A 68 19.29 -48.21 12.05
C TYR A 68 18.50 -49.35 11.42
N TYR A 69 17.97 -49.17 10.19
CA TYR A 69 17.06 -50.10 9.53
C TYR A 69 17.48 -50.35 8.07
N ASP A 70 17.23 -51.57 7.58
CA ASP A 70 17.35 -51.96 6.16
C ASP A 70 15.98 -52.38 5.63
N ILE A 71 15.66 -51.93 4.40
CA ILE A 71 14.44 -52.33 3.69
C ILE A 71 14.74 -53.54 2.83
N THR A 72 14.14 -54.67 3.18
CA THR A 72 14.27 -55.94 2.46
C THR A 72 12.95 -56.34 1.83
N ALA A 73 12.97 -57.35 0.93
CA ALA A 73 11.76 -57.91 0.32
C ALA A 73 10.78 -58.50 1.35
N GLU A 74 11.26 -58.83 2.55
CA GLU A 74 10.49 -59.39 3.67
C GLU A 74 10.03 -58.33 4.69
N GLY A 75 10.33 -57.05 4.45
CA GLY A 75 9.94 -55.89 5.28
C GLY A 75 11.12 -55.11 5.86
N ILE A 76 10.84 -54.25 6.85
CA ILE A 76 11.83 -53.41 7.52
C ILE A 76 12.50 -54.20 8.65
N ARG A 77 13.84 -54.35 8.57
CA ARG A 77 14.64 -55.06 9.58
C ARG A 77 15.70 -54.15 10.18
N ARG A 78 16.03 -54.36 11.47
CA ARG A 78 17.08 -53.60 12.15
C ARG A 78 18.46 -54.08 11.74
N THR A 79 19.38 -53.15 11.46
CA THR A 79 20.75 -53.45 11.09
C THR A 79 21.56 -53.83 12.34
N LEU A 80 22.23 -54.99 12.33
CA LEU A 80 23.01 -55.52 13.46
C LEU A 80 24.33 -54.74 13.68
N PRO A 81 24.77 -54.55 14.96
CA PRO A 81 26.10 -54.07 15.29
C PRO A 81 27.21 -55.04 14.87
N ALA A 82 28.47 -54.57 14.75
CA ALA A 82 29.60 -55.32 14.22
C ALA A 82 30.02 -56.54 15.08
N ASP A 83 29.72 -56.57 16.38
CA ASP A 83 30.22 -57.50 17.36
C ASP A 83 29.14 -58.41 17.98
N GLY A 84 28.00 -58.61 17.30
CA GLY A 84 26.85 -59.33 17.87
C GLY A 84 26.75 -60.80 17.38
N VAL A 85 26.57 -61.69 18.31
CA VAL A 85 26.01 -63.05 18.11
C VAL A 85 24.63 -62.94 17.46
N PRO A 86 24.21 -63.81 16.54
CA PRO A 86 22.89 -63.76 15.93
C PRO A 86 21.81 -63.89 16.98
N ASP A 87 21.14 -62.81 17.29
CA ASP A 87 19.95 -62.77 18.14
C ASP A 87 18.76 -63.17 17.25
N GLU A 88 18.13 -64.32 17.55
CA GLU A 88 17.03 -64.90 16.75
C GLU A 88 15.73 -64.01 16.75
N ASN A 89 15.72 -62.92 17.48
CA ASN A 89 14.57 -61.99 17.56
C ASN A 89 14.84 -60.62 16.89
N LEU A 90 14.80 -60.57 15.56
CA LEU A 90 14.83 -59.37 14.74
C LEU A 90 13.47 -58.63 14.69
N GLN A 91 12.59 -58.89 15.65
CA GLN A 91 11.33 -58.15 15.78
C GLN A 91 11.59 -56.71 16.29
N MET A 92 10.85 -55.74 15.73
CA MET A 92 10.90 -54.36 16.18
C MET A 92 10.58 -54.27 17.67
N ARG A 93 11.42 -53.58 18.43
CA ARG A 93 11.24 -53.33 19.87
C ARG A 93 10.49 -52.04 20.12
N VAL A 94 9.94 -51.88 21.33
CA VAL A 94 9.19 -50.66 21.73
C VAL A 94 9.91 -49.33 21.38
N PRO A 95 11.26 -49.19 21.55
CA PRO A 95 11.96 -47.96 21.14
C PRO A 95 11.89 -47.69 19.63
N ASP A 96 11.77 -48.70 18.78
CA ASP A 96 11.73 -48.56 17.32
C ASP A 96 10.38 -47.95 16.89
N TYR A 97 9.28 -48.37 17.51
CA TYR A 97 7.95 -47.77 17.33
C TYR A 97 7.87 -46.35 17.86
N VAL A 98 8.59 -46.03 18.95
CA VAL A 98 8.67 -44.68 19.52
C VAL A 98 9.40 -43.75 18.54
N ILE A 99 10.49 -44.19 17.90
CA ILE A 99 11.22 -43.38 16.89
C ILE A 99 10.34 -43.12 15.67
N ILE A 100 9.69 -44.15 15.14
CA ILE A 100 8.79 -44.03 13.98
C ILE A 100 7.60 -43.12 14.33
N GLY A 101 7.02 -43.33 15.52
CA GLY A 101 5.92 -42.49 16.01
C GLY A 101 6.34 -41.01 16.18
N ALA A 102 7.52 -40.75 16.77
CA ALA A 102 8.05 -39.41 16.91
C ALA A 102 8.29 -38.71 15.56
N LEU A 103 8.83 -39.44 14.59
CA LEU A 103 9.02 -38.93 13.22
C LEU A 103 7.68 -38.61 12.54
N ALA A 104 6.69 -39.49 12.69
CA ALA A 104 5.35 -39.28 12.15
C ALA A 104 4.68 -38.04 12.80
N VAL A 105 4.86 -37.84 14.11
CA VAL A 105 4.36 -36.66 14.85
C VAL A 105 5.07 -35.39 14.37
N ILE A 106 6.38 -35.42 14.18
CA ILE A 106 7.14 -34.26 13.65
C ILE A 106 6.64 -33.87 12.25
N VAL A 107 6.48 -34.87 11.38
CA VAL A 107 5.92 -34.62 10.03
C VAL A 107 4.51 -34.06 10.10
N ALA A 108 3.66 -34.58 11.00
CA ALA A 108 2.31 -34.07 11.19
C ALA A 108 2.28 -32.63 11.73
N ILE A 109 3.15 -32.28 12.70
CA ILE A 109 3.27 -30.92 13.25
C ILE A 109 3.78 -29.94 12.19
N VAL A 110 4.81 -30.31 11.44
CA VAL A 110 5.35 -29.48 10.35
C VAL A 110 4.30 -29.29 9.24
N SER A 111 3.60 -30.36 8.87
CA SER A 111 2.53 -30.30 7.87
C SER A 111 1.35 -29.44 8.36
N ALA A 112 0.94 -29.58 9.61
CA ALA A 112 -0.12 -28.75 10.20
C ALA A 112 0.29 -27.27 10.28
N GLY A 113 1.52 -26.98 10.70
CA GLY A 113 2.03 -25.59 10.75
C GLY A 113 2.20 -24.95 9.37
N LEU A 114 2.50 -25.75 8.34
CA LEU A 114 2.53 -25.29 6.95
C LEU A 114 1.12 -25.08 6.40
N PHE A 115 0.17 -25.95 6.79
CA PHE A 115 -1.23 -25.84 6.40
C PHE A 115 -1.92 -24.65 7.07
N ASP A 116 -1.60 -24.36 8.34
CA ASP A 116 -2.08 -23.14 9.04
C ASP A 116 -1.49 -21.86 8.44
N ARG A 117 -0.21 -21.87 8.05
CA ARG A 117 0.38 -20.74 7.33
C ARG A 117 -0.22 -20.55 5.93
N ALA A 118 -0.48 -21.62 5.21
CA ALA A 118 -1.17 -21.53 3.91
C ALA A 118 -2.61 -21.04 4.06
N ARG A 119 -3.33 -21.44 5.13
CA ARG A 119 -4.64 -20.88 5.48
C ARG A 119 -4.57 -19.42 5.90
N GLN A 120 -3.58 -19.02 6.70
CA GLN A 120 -3.39 -17.61 7.09
C GLN A 120 -3.04 -16.73 5.88
N SER A 121 -2.34 -17.22 4.87
CA SER A 121 -2.14 -16.49 3.61
C SER A 121 -3.41 -16.41 2.76
N ASP A 122 -4.31 -17.38 2.85
CA ASP A 122 -5.66 -17.29 2.23
C ASP A 122 -6.64 -16.42 3.04
N GLU A 123 -6.46 -16.28 4.37
CA GLU A 123 -7.23 -15.37 5.22
C GLU A 123 -6.74 -13.91 5.13
N LEU A 124 -5.47 -13.67 4.74
CA LEU A 124 -4.93 -12.32 4.48
C LEU A 124 -5.41 -11.71 3.16
N VAL A 125 -5.93 -12.52 2.24
CA VAL A 125 -6.72 -12.07 1.10
C VAL A 125 -8.18 -12.32 1.47
N GLY A 126 -8.83 -11.33 2.06
CA GLY A 126 -10.25 -11.36 2.42
C GLY A 126 -11.13 -11.81 1.25
N PRO A 127 -12.36 -12.24 1.51
CA PRO A 127 -13.31 -12.59 0.45
C PRO A 127 -13.42 -11.39 -0.50
N TYR A 128 -13.54 -11.66 -1.81
CA TYR A 128 -13.81 -10.64 -2.82
C TYR A 128 -14.90 -9.70 -2.31
N ASP A 129 -14.63 -8.40 -2.28
CA ASP A 129 -15.68 -7.42 -2.02
C ASP A 129 -16.73 -7.51 -3.14
N PRO A 130 -17.98 -7.89 -2.82
CA PRO A 130 -19.03 -8.02 -3.83
C PRO A 130 -19.33 -6.71 -4.56
N MET A 131 -19.09 -5.56 -3.91
CA MET A 131 -19.26 -4.21 -4.48
C MET A 131 -17.95 -3.61 -4.95
N GLY A 132 -16.84 -4.34 -4.80
CA GLY A 132 -15.53 -3.97 -5.30
C GLY A 132 -15.47 -4.04 -6.82
N VAL A 133 -15.00 -2.96 -7.45
CA VAL A 133 -14.90 -2.81 -8.90
C VAL A 133 -13.49 -2.35 -9.27
N ALA A 134 -12.85 -3.06 -10.18
CA ALA A 134 -11.62 -2.60 -10.84
C ALA A 134 -11.89 -2.33 -12.31
N VAL A 135 -11.56 -1.14 -12.78
CA VAL A 135 -11.55 -0.82 -14.20
C VAL A 135 -10.13 -1.01 -14.71
N LEU A 136 -9.92 -1.97 -15.59
CA LEU A 136 -8.62 -2.18 -16.23
C LEU A 136 -8.37 -1.13 -17.31
N PRO A 137 -7.10 -0.82 -17.64
CA PRO A 137 -6.80 0.11 -18.72
C PRO A 137 -7.53 -0.27 -20.01
N LEU A 138 -8.20 0.67 -20.64
CA LEU A 138 -8.89 0.43 -21.90
C LEU A 138 -7.89 0.27 -23.04
N GLU A 139 -8.16 -0.67 -23.94
CA GLU A 139 -7.36 -0.85 -25.15
C GLU A 139 -7.66 0.27 -26.16
N ASP A 140 -6.62 0.95 -26.63
CA ASP A 140 -6.79 1.96 -27.67
C ASP A 140 -6.74 1.31 -29.05
N LEU A 141 -7.87 1.31 -29.74
CA LEU A 141 -8.03 0.78 -31.10
C LEU A 141 -8.06 1.88 -32.15
N SER A 142 -7.75 3.13 -31.80
CA SER A 142 -7.78 4.27 -32.72
C SER A 142 -6.64 4.24 -33.75
N GLY A 143 -5.53 3.52 -33.44
CA GLY A 143 -4.40 3.34 -34.38
C GLY A 143 -3.57 4.61 -34.63
N VAL A 144 -3.70 5.66 -33.80
CA VAL A 144 -2.98 6.93 -33.96
C VAL A 144 -1.94 7.05 -32.84
N GLU A 145 -0.66 7.07 -33.18
CA GLU A 145 0.43 7.26 -32.22
C GLU A 145 0.30 8.59 -31.48
N GLY A 146 0.61 8.58 -30.17
CA GLY A 146 0.60 9.76 -29.29
C GLY A 146 -0.78 10.15 -28.76
N GLN A 147 -1.78 9.28 -28.88
CA GLN A 147 -3.12 9.46 -28.30
C GLN A 147 -3.38 8.62 -27.03
N GLU A 148 -2.33 8.04 -26.42
CA GLU A 148 -2.46 7.25 -25.17
C GLU A 148 -3.12 8.05 -24.02
N TYR A 149 -2.99 9.38 -24.04
CA TYR A 149 -3.67 10.25 -23.08
C TYR A 149 -5.20 10.16 -23.18
N PHE A 150 -5.72 9.84 -24.37
CA PHE A 150 -7.16 9.77 -24.60
C PHE A 150 -7.76 8.52 -23.94
N SER A 151 -7.24 7.33 -24.24
CA SER A 151 -7.68 6.09 -23.60
C SER A 151 -7.47 6.13 -22.09
N ALA A 152 -6.33 6.67 -21.62
CA ALA A 152 -6.05 6.90 -20.22
C ALA A 152 -7.03 7.88 -19.56
N GLY A 153 -7.41 8.95 -20.26
CA GLY A 153 -8.38 9.94 -19.79
C GLY A 153 -9.79 9.36 -19.66
N ILE A 154 -10.22 8.53 -20.62
CA ILE A 154 -11.51 7.82 -20.54
C ILE A 154 -11.50 6.81 -19.39
N HIS A 155 -10.41 6.08 -19.20
CA HIS A 155 -10.22 5.17 -18.07
C HIS A 155 -10.35 5.91 -16.74
N ASP A 156 -9.62 7.03 -16.55
CA ASP A 156 -9.71 7.87 -15.34
C ASP A 156 -11.13 8.39 -15.11
N ALA A 157 -11.81 8.83 -16.16
CA ALA A 157 -13.17 9.35 -16.05
C ALA A 157 -14.18 8.27 -15.67
N LEU A 158 -14.03 7.03 -16.16
CA LEU A 158 -14.87 5.90 -15.75
C LEU A 158 -14.66 5.58 -14.26
N ILE A 159 -13.42 5.50 -13.81
CA ILE A 159 -13.10 5.31 -12.38
C ILE A 159 -13.74 6.42 -11.55
N THR A 160 -13.57 7.69 -11.95
CA THR A 160 -14.12 8.85 -11.24
C THR A 160 -15.65 8.81 -11.18
N ASN A 161 -16.33 8.48 -12.28
CA ASN A 161 -17.80 8.45 -12.28
C ASN A 161 -18.38 7.26 -11.51
N LEU A 162 -17.73 6.09 -11.57
CA LEU A 162 -18.11 4.94 -10.75
C LEU A 162 -17.88 5.22 -9.26
N SER A 163 -16.80 5.90 -8.90
CA SER A 163 -16.47 6.25 -7.51
C SER A 163 -17.42 7.30 -6.88
N LYS A 164 -18.25 7.99 -7.70
CA LYS A 164 -19.33 8.86 -7.22
C LYS A 164 -20.54 8.08 -6.72
N ILE A 165 -20.67 6.79 -7.08
CA ILE A 165 -21.83 5.96 -6.71
C ILE A 165 -21.60 5.42 -5.31
N GLN A 166 -22.50 5.78 -4.40
CA GLN A 166 -22.43 5.31 -3.03
C GLN A 166 -22.63 3.78 -2.97
N GLY A 167 -21.75 3.11 -2.23
CA GLY A 167 -21.79 1.64 -2.09
C GLY A 167 -20.96 0.88 -3.13
N LEU A 168 -20.37 1.54 -4.14
CA LEU A 168 -19.32 0.93 -4.96
C LEU A 168 -17.94 1.26 -4.40
N HIS A 169 -17.09 0.25 -4.29
CA HIS A 169 -15.69 0.40 -3.90
C HIS A 169 -14.81 0.29 -5.15
N VAL A 170 -14.45 1.41 -5.71
CA VAL A 170 -13.74 1.44 -7.00
C VAL A 170 -12.25 1.55 -6.78
N VAL A 171 -11.50 0.56 -7.29
CA VAL A 171 -10.04 0.53 -7.19
C VAL A 171 -9.41 1.66 -8.00
N SER A 172 -8.36 2.27 -7.46
CA SER A 172 -7.63 3.34 -8.10
C SER A 172 -7.02 2.93 -9.43
N ARG A 173 -6.90 3.90 -10.32
CA ARG A 173 -6.13 3.72 -11.56
C ARG A 173 -4.73 3.19 -11.31
N ARG A 174 -4.05 3.65 -10.24
CA ARG A 174 -2.65 3.27 -9.95
C ARG A 174 -2.51 1.78 -9.68
N SER A 175 -3.42 1.19 -8.91
CA SER A 175 -3.43 -0.26 -8.69
C SER A 175 -3.81 -1.01 -9.95
N ALA A 176 -4.83 -0.56 -10.70
CA ALA A 176 -5.28 -1.21 -11.91
C ALA A 176 -4.20 -1.30 -13.01
N ILE A 177 -3.38 -0.25 -13.21
CA ILE A 177 -2.32 -0.23 -14.24
C ILE A 177 -1.04 -0.99 -13.83
N ARG A 178 -0.88 -1.36 -12.56
CA ARG A 178 0.30 -2.12 -12.09
C ARG A 178 0.23 -3.60 -12.42
N LEU A 179 -0.96 -4.11 -12.65
CA LEU A 179 -1.15 -5.51 -12.94
C LEU A 179 -0.92 -5.82 -14.41
N ASP A 180 -0.29 -6.96 -14.67
CA ASP A 180 -0.20 -7.50 -16.00
C ASP A 180 -1.59 -7.98 -16.45
N ARG A 181 -2.07 -7.49 -17.58
CA ARG A 181 -3.36 -7.86 -18.16
C ARG A 181 -3.41 -9.31 -18.65
N ALA A 182 -2.25 -9.95 -18.82
CA ALA A 182 -2.15 -11.36 -19.17
C ALA A 182 -2.43 -12.31 -17.99
N LEU A 183 -2.55 -11.77 -16.74
CA LEU A 183 -2.91 -12.57 -15.58
C LEU A 183 -4.37 -13.06 -15.68
N PRO A 184 -4.67 -14.26 -15.17
CA PRO A 184 -6.05 -14.74 -15.06
C PRO A 184 -6.91 -13.75 -14.25
N THR A 185 -8.15 -13.56 -14.66
CA THR A 185 -9.12 -12.63 -14.05
C THR A 185 -9.31 -12.88 -12.55
N GLN A 186 -9.28 -14.17 -12.13
CA GLN A 186 -9.33 -14.55 -10.72
C GLN A 186 -8.14 -14.02 -9.92
N VAL A 187 -6.92 -14.05 -10.52
CA VAL A 187 -5.71 -13.52 -9.89
C VAL A 187 -5.79 -12.01 -9.77
N ILE A 188 -6.23 -11.31 -10.81
CA ILE A 188 -6.44 -9.87 -10.79
C ILE A 188 -7.43 -9.47 -9.71
N GLY A 189 -8.61 -10.11 -9.69
CA GLY A 189 -9.65 -9.83 -8.70
C GLY A 189 -9.19 -10.09 -7.26
N LYS A 190 -8.49 -11.22 -7.04
CA LYS A 190 -7.92 -11.55 -5.73
C LYS A 190 -6.87 -10.53 -5.29
N THR A 191 -5.96 -10.13 -6.18
CA THR A 191 -4.89 -9.18 -5.89
C THR A 191 -5.41 -7.78 -5.57
N LEU A 192 -6.50 -7.36 -6.24
CA LEU A 192 -7.15 -6.06 -6.00
C LEU A 192 -8.24 -6.13 -4.92
N GLY A 193 -8.60 -7.31 -4.42
CA GLY A 193 -9.66 -7.49 -3.43
C GLY A 193 -11.08 -7.27 -3.99
N VAL A 194 -11.27 -7.30 -5.31
CA VAL A 194 -12.54 -6.98 -5.98
C VAL A 194 -13.16 -8.19 -6.66
N ARG A 195 -14.49 -8.25 -6.65
CA ARG A 195 -15.22 -9.27 -7.39
C ARG A 195 -15.47 -8.89 -8.84
N ASN A 196 -15.59 -7.59 -9.13
CA ASN A 196 -16.05 -7.11 -10.42
C ASN A 196 -14.90 -6.46 -11.18
N ILE A 197 -14.63 -6.91 -12.38
CA ILE A 197 -13.62 -6.36 -13.27
C ILE A 197 -14.30 -5.79 -14.50
N ILE A 198 -13.95 -4.55 -14.83
CA ILE A 198 -14.37 -3.88 -16.05
C ILE A 198 -13.18 -3.86 -17.01
N GLU A 199 -13.40 -4.44 -18.18
CA GLU A 199 -12.49 -4.41 -19.31
C GLU A 199 -13.14 -3.72 -20.51
N GLY A 200 -12.33 -3.28 -21.46
CA GLY A 200 -12.90 -2.69 -22.66
C GLY A 200 -11.87 -2.10 -23.59
N SER A 201 -12.41 -1.48 -24.62
CA SER A 201 -11.62 -0.75 -25.63
C SER A 201 -12.26 0.58 -25.96
N VAL A 202 -11.43 1.50 -26.44
CA VAL A 202 -11.87 2.80 -26.95
C VAL A 202 -11.35 3.00 -28.38
N THR A 203 -12.19 3.54 -29.21
CA THR A 203 -11.85 3.94 -30.58
C THR A 203 -12.30 5.37 -30.82
N ARG A 204 -11.42 6.21 -31.36
CA ARG A 204 -11.75 7.57 -31.77
C ARG A 204 -11.53 7.71 -33.27
N GLU A 205 -12.61 8.02 -33.99
CA GLU A 205 -12.58 8.28 -35.42
C GLU A 205 -13.09 9.71 -35.70
N GLY A 206 -12.18 10.65 -35.84
CA GLY A 206 -12.51 12.07 -35.99
C GLY A 206 -13.28 12.62 -34.77
N ASN A 207 -14.56 12.94 -34.95
CA ASN A 207 -15.45 13.43 -33.88
C ASN A 207 -16.30 12.34 -33.23
N ARG A 208 -16.15 11.09 -33.62
CA ARG A 208 -16.87 9.95 -33.02
C ARG A 208 -15.99 9.18 -32.06
N VAL A 209 -16.56 8.82 -30.92
CA VAL A 209 -15.92 7.98 -29.93
C VAL A 209 -16.82 6.77 -29.66
N ARG A 210 -16.23 5.60 -29.74
CA ARG A 210 -16.84 4.33 -29.39
C ARG A 210 -16.10 3.73 -28.20
N VAL A 211 -16.83 3.33 -27.18
CA VAL A 211 -16.31 2.63 -25.99
C VAL A 211 -17.05 1.32 -25.84
N ILE A 212 -16.33 0.21 -25.88
CA ILE A 212 -16.86 -1.12 -25.58
C ILE A 212 -16.47 -1.44 -24.15
N VAL A 213 -17.44 -1.87 -23.35
CA VAL A 213 -17.23 -2.17 -21.92
C VAL A 213 -17.79 -3.55 -21.62
N GLN A 214 -17.05 -4.35 -20.87
CA GLN A 214 -17.45 -5.65 -20.38
C GLN A 214 -17.28 -5.70 -18.87
N LEU A 215 -18.23 -6.29 -18.17
CA LEU A 215 -18.20 -6.57 -16.73
C LEU A 215 -18.02 -8.06 -16.51
N ILE A 216 -17.02 -8.44 -15.72
CA ILE A 216 -16.63 -9.83 -15.49
C ILE A 216 -16.65 -10.10 -13.99
N ASP A 217 -17.28 -11.21 -13.58
CA ASP A 217 -17.15 -11.76 -12.22
C ASP A 217 -15.78 -12.44 -12.09
N ALA A 218 -14.86 -11.82 -11.35
CA ALA A 218 -13.50 -12.32 -11.18
C ALA A 218 -13.43 -13.69 -10.49
N ALA A 219 -14.40 -14.03 -9.63
CA ALA A 219 -14.38 -15.32 -8.93
C ALA A 219 -14.62 -16.50 -9.87
N ASN A 220 -15.47 -16.32 -10.89
CA ASN A 220 -15.95 -17.39 -11.77
C ASN A 220 -15.48 -17.23 -13.21
N ASP A 221 -14.77 -16.15 -13.53
CA ASP A 221 -14.38 -15.75 -14.89
C ASP A 221 -15.60 -15.69 -15.83
N ALA A 222 -16.71 -15.16 -15.31
CA ALA A 222 -17.98 -15.13 -16.01
C ALA A 222 -18.29 -13.72 -16.49
N HIS A 223 -18.61 -13.58 -17.78
CA HIS A 223 -19.11 -12.31 -18.31
C HIS A 223 -20.52 -12.06 -17.78
N LEU A 224 -20.67 -11.00 -16.98
CA LEU A 224 -21.94 -10.58 -16.41
C LEU A 224 -22.73 -9.69 -17.36
N TRP A 225 -22.03 -8.80 -18.06
CA TRP A 225 -22.61 -7.81 -18.93
C TRP A 225 -21.58 -7.28 -19.93
N ALA A 226 -22.05 -6.87 -21.12
CA ALA A 226 -21.26 -6.14 -22.10
C ALA A 226 -22.16 -5.19 -22.89
N ASP A 227 -21.65 -4.01 -23.23
CA ASP A 227 -22.35 -3.03 -24.07
C ASP A 227 -21.38 -2.19 -24.88
N ASN A 228 -21.92 -1.49 -25.89
CA ASN A 228 -21.20 -0.64 -26.81
C ASN A 228 -21.83 0.76 -26.83
N PHE A 229 -21.05 1.74 -26.44
CA PHE A 229 -21.47 3.14 -26.36
C PHE A 229 -20.80 3.94 -27.47
N GLU A 230 -21.58 4.67 -28.25
CA GLU A 230 -21.08 5.54 -29.30
C GLU A 230 -21.69 6.93 -29.18
N ARG A 231 -20.85 7.97 -29.12
CA ARG A 231 -21.24 9.38 -29.03
C ARG A 231 -20.30 10.26 -29.84
N GLU A 232 -20.75 11.49 -30.11
CA GLU A 232 -19.86 12.54 -30.58
C GLU A 232 -18.94 13.01 -29.44
N PHE A 233 -17.75 13.50 -29.79
CA PHE A 233 -16.73 13.90 -28.82
C PHE A 233 -17.18 15.06 -27.92
N ASP A 234 -18.09 15.92 -28.39
CA ASP A 234 -18.69 16.98 -27.57
C ASP A 234 -19.63 16.47 -26.47
N SER A 235 -20.05 15.22 -26.55
CA SER A 235 -20.99 14.56 -25.62
C SER A 235 -20.29 13.52 -24.74
N MET A 236 -18.98 13.67 -24.49
CA MET A 236 -18.17 12.71 -23.73
C MET A 236 -18.62 12.56 -22.29
N LEU A 237 -19.09 13.62 -21.63
CA LEU A 237 -19.57 13.54 -20.25
C LEU A 237 -20.85 12.69 -20.15
N ALA A 238 -21.77 12.84 -21.11
CA ALA A 238 -22.96 12.01 -21.18
C ALA A 238 -22.57 10.53 -21.41
N LEU A 239 -21.62 10.25 -22.29
CA LEU A 239 -21.10 8.91 -22.53
C LEU A 239 -20.61 8.26 -21.23
N GLN A 240 -19.76 8.96 -20.49
CA GLN A 240 -19.17 8.46 -19.23
C GLN A 240 -20.25 8.20 -18.16
N ASN A 241 -21.22 9.09 -18.06
CA ASN A 241 -22.35 8.93 -17.14
C ASN A 241 -23.26 7.75 -17.53
N ASP A 242 -23.50 7.56 -18.83
CA ASP A 242 -24.29 6.42 -19.33
C ASP A 242 -23.61 5.09 -19.02
N ILE A 243 -22.29 4.99 -19.22
CA ILE A 243 -21.52 3.81 -18.88
C ILE A 243 -21.60 3.53 -17.36
N ALA A 244 -21.38 4.54 -16.50
CA ALA A 244 -21.43 4.38 -15.05
C ALA A 244 -22.81 3.91 -14.57
N LYS A 245 -23.91 4.47 -15.13
CA LYS A 245 -25.28 4.04 -14.83
C LYS A 245 -25.55 2.60 -15.27
N SER A 246 -25.06 2.21 -16.45
CA SER A 246 -25.22 0.86 -16.98
C SER A 246 -24.47 -0.18 -16.15
N VAL A 247 -23.24 0.13 -15.74
CA VAL A 247 -22.45 -0.73 -14.82
C VAL A 247 -23.14 -0.87 -13.48
N ALA A 248 -23.63 0.23 -12.87
CA ALA A 248 -24.38 0.18 -11.61
C ALA A 248 -25.63 -0.72 -11.73
N SER A 249 -26.37 -0.60 -12.86
CA SER A 249 -27.53 -1.45 -13.13
C SER A 249 -27.14 -2.93 -13.30
N ALA A 250 -26.02 -3.22 -13.97
CA ALA A 250 -25.53 -4.58 -14.15
C ALA A 250 -25.07 -5.23 -12.83
N LEU A 251 -24.67 -4.42 -11.86
CA LEU A 251 -24.29 -4.83 -10.50
C LEU A 251 -25.49 -4.82 -9.52
N ASP A 252 -26.71 -4.58 -10.00
CA ASP A 252 -27.93 -4.50 -9.16
C ASP A 252 -27.86 -3.38 -8.10
N VAL A 253 -27.04 -2.34 -8.34
CA VAL A 253 -26.89 -1.19 -7.45
C VAL A 253 -28.02 -0.20 -7.69
N GLN A 254 -28.82 0.02 -6.66
CA GLN A 254 -29.92 1.00 -6.68
C GLN A 254 -29.35 2.41 -6.50
N LEU A 255 -29.30 3.19 -7.59
CA LEU A 255 -28.86 4.57 -7.54
C LEU A 255 -29.81 5.44 -6.69
N SER A 256 -29.27 6.04 -5.63
CA SER A 256 -29.98 7.03 -4.81
C SER A 256 -30.32 8.30 -5.61
N THR A 257 -31.11 9.20 -5.02
CA THR A 257 -31.37 10.53 -5.61
C THR A 257 -30.06 11.34 -5.75
N ASP A 258 -29.19 11.21 -4.76
CA ASP A 258 -27.90 11.92 -4.74
C ASP A 258 -26.93 11.33 -5.78
N ASP A 259 -26.89 10.01 -5.96
CA ASP A 259 -26.09 9.38 -7.01
C ASP A 259 -26.54 9.84 -8.40
N LYS A 260 -27.87 9.89 -8.60
CA LYS A 260 -28.43 10.40 -9.86
C LYS A 260 -28.09 11.86 -10.10
N ALA A 261 -28.09 12.68 -9.05
CA ALA A 261 -27.69 14.08 -9.14
C ALA A 261 -26.19 14.22 -9.49
N ARG A 262 -25.31 13.43 -8.83
CA ARG A 262 -23.86 13.41 -9.13
C ARG A 262 -23.53 12.94 -10.55
N LEU A 263 -24.36 12.06 -11.11
CA LEU A 263 -24.24 11.55 -12.48
C LEU A 263 -25.16 12.30 -13.47
N ALA A 264 -25.80 13.39 -13.06
CA ALA A 264 -26.60 14.24 -13.93
C ALA A 264 -25.68 15.30 -14.55
N GLY A 265 -25.26 15.11 -15.76
CA GLY A 265 -24.52 16.10 -16.54
C GLY A 265 -24.72 15.79 -18.02
N GLU A 266 -25.49 16.60 -18.69
CA GLU A 266 -25.66 16.55 -20.14
C GLU A 266 -24.89 17.68 -20.85
N GLU A 267 -23.96 18.33 -20.13
CA GLU A 267 -23.23 19.45 -20.73
C GLU A 267 -22.38 18.97 -21.89
N ARG A 268 -22.61 19.61 -23.03
CA ARG A 268 -21.69 19.51 -24.16
C ARG A 268 -20.39 20.21 -23.81
N VAL A 269 -19.28 19.61 -24.17
CA VAL A 269 -17.95 20.18 -23.99
C VAL A 269 -17.44 20.77 -25.29
N ASP A 270 -16.66 21.85 -25.20
CA ASP A 270 -15.86 22.27 -26.32
C ASP A 270 -14.79 21.18 -26.60
N PRO A 271 -14.79 20.58 -27.81
CA PRO A 271 -13.90 19.45 -28.10
C PRO A 271 -12.42 19.75 -27.89
N GLN A 272 -11.97 20.96 -28.22
CA GLN A 272 -10.57 21.32 -28.08
C GLN A 272 -10.20 21.51 -26.59
N THR A 273 -11.05 22.17 -25.82
CA THR A 273 -10.87 22.34 -24.37
C THR A 273 -10.82 21.01 -23.65
N TYR A 274 -11.72 20.08 -24.00
CA TYR A 274 -11.75 18.76 -23.39
C TYR A 274 -10.53 17.91 -23.75
N ASP A 275 -10.05 17.99 -25.00
CA ASP A 275 -8.82 17.30 -25.41
C ASP A 275 -7.59 17.83 -24.66
N ASP A 276 -7.45 19.16 -24.54
CA ASP A 276 -6.40 19.81 -23.75
C ASP A 276 -6.50 19.45 -22.25
N TYR A 277 -7.73 19.38 -21.71
CA TYR A 277 -7.98 18.92 -20.33
C TYR A 277 -7.50 17.49 -20.12
N LEU A 278 -7.85 16.54 -20.98
CA LEU A 278 -7.40 15.15 -20.87
C LEU A 278 -5.88 15.03 -20.93
N ARG A 279 -5.21 15.79 -21.82
CA ARG A 279 -3.74 15.85 -21.89
C ARG A 279 -3.13 16.41 -20.61
N GLY A 280 -3.70 17.48 -20.09
CA GLY A 280 -3.29 18.11 -18.84
C GLY A 280 -3.38 17.12 -17.67
N MET A 281 -4.53 16.46 -17.51
CA MET A 281 -4.78 15.46 -16.46
C MET A 281 -3.87 14.25 -16.59
N TYR A 282 -3.64 13.74 -17.78
CA TYR A 282 -2.71 12.63 -18.01
C TYR A 282 -1.31 12.95 -17.49
N LEU A 283 -0.81 14.17 -17.73
CA LEU A 283 0.50 14.61 -17.24
C LEU A 283 0.49 14.91 -15.75
N LEU A 284 -0.60 15.45 -15.19
CA LEU A 284 -0.75 15.70 -13.75
C LEU A 284 -0.70 14.41 -12.93
N ASN A 285 -1.21 13.32 -13.48
CA ASN A 285 -1.22 12.01 -12.83
C ASN A 285 0.13 11.28 -12.85
N GLN A 286 1.15 11.82 -13.54
CA GLN A 286 2.50 11.25 -13.54
C GLN A 286 3.24 11.55 -12.22
N PRO A 287 4.16 10.67 -11.77
CA PRO A 287 4.87 10.85 -10.51
C PRO A 287 5.93 11.96 -10.54
N ASP A 288 6.48 12.31 -11.72
CA ASP A 288 7.53 13.32 -11.89
C ASP A 288 6.95 14.74 -11.87
N ASN A 289 7.39 15.57 -10.93
CA ASN A 289 6.94 16.95 -10.80
C ASN A 289 7.24 17.82 -12.03
N ARG A 290 8.26 17.51 -12.82
CA ARG A 290 8.55 18.21 -14.09
C ARG A 290 7.46 17.91 -15.11
N VAL A 291 7.01 16.65 -15.15
CA VAL A 291 5.91 16.23 -16.04
C VAL A 291 4.60 16.87 -15.58
N ARG A 292 4.31 16.91 -14.28
CA ARG A 292 3.14 17.62 -13.71
C ARG A 292 3.11 19.09 -14.10
N ARG A 293 4.25 19.80 -14.00
CA ARG A 293 4.35 21.21 -14.44
C ARG A 293 3.99 21.39 -15.89
N ARG A 294 4.35 20.44 -16.77
CA ARG A 294 3.94 20.47 -18.18
C ARG A 294 2.42 20.32 -18.32
N GLY A 295 1.79 19.47 -17.50
CA GLY A 295 0.33 19.35 -17.44
C GLY A 295 -0.33 20.68 -17.04
N ILE A 296 0.17 21.32 -15.97
CA ILE A 296 -0.28 22.66 -15.56
C ILE A 296 -0.15 23.65 -16.70
N SER A 297 1.00 23.72 -17.39
CA SER A 297 1.21 24.66 -18.49
C SER A 297 0.27 24.45 -19.68
N ILE A 298 -0.25 23.24 -19.91
CA ILE A 298 -1.30 23.02 -20.90
C ILE A 298 -2.60 23.66 -20.43
N LEU A 299 -3.01 23.42 -19.19
CA LEU A 299 -4.25 23.95 -18.62
C LEU A 299 -4.22 25.48 -18.48
N GLU A 300 -3.07 26.05 -18.11
CA GLU A 300 -2.87 27.51 -18.06
C GLU A 300 -3.07 28.17 -19.45
N ARG A 301 -2.64 27.50 -20.53
CA ARG A 301 -2.90 28.00 -21.90
C ARG A 301 -4.38 28.00 -22.23
N VAL A 302 -5.12 26.95 -21.82
CA VAL A 302 -6.59 26.91 -21.99
C VAL A 302 -7.26 28.11 -21.30
N VAL A 303 -6.77 28.46 -20.09
CA VAL A 303 -7.24 29.66 -19.36
C VAL A 303 -6.87 30.95 -20.12
N ALA A 304 -5.63 31.07 -20.59
CA ALA A 304 -5.16 32.24 -21.31
C ALA A 304 -5.92 32.46 -22.64
N ASP A 305 -6.35 31.38 -23.29
CA ASP A 305 -7.17 31.40 -24.50
C ASP A 305 -8.65 31.73 -24.23
N GLY A 306 -9.05 31.88 -22.97
CA GLY A 306 -10.43 32.17 -22.57
C GLY A 306 -11.41 31.00 -22.77
N ARG A 307 -10.92 29.76 -22.91
CA ARG A 307 -11.73 28.55 -23.16
C ARG A 307 -12.01 27.73 -21.90
N ALA A 308 -11.42 28.10 -20.74
CA ALA A 308 -11.47 27.27 -19.53
C ALA A 308 -12.88 27.20 -18.94
N ASP A 309 -13.32 25.99 -18.68
CA ASP A 309 -14.51 25.68 -17.87
C ASP A 309 -14.13 25.32 -16.42
N ALA A 310 -15.13 24.98 -15.60
CA ALA A 310 -14.92 24.63 -14.20
C ALA A 310 -13.93 23.48 -13.99
N ARG A 311 -13.90 22.48 -14.89
CA ARG A 311 -13.02 21.32 -14.81
C ARG A 311 -11.56 21.69 -15.02
N VAL A 312 -11.28 22.59 -15.96
CA VAL A 312 -9.91 23.09 -16.21
C VAL A 312 -9.40 23.83 -14.97
N TYR A 313 -10.22 24.67 -14.34
CA TYR A 313 -9.85 25.34 -13.10
C TYR A 313 -9.71 24.37 -11.92
N ALA A 314 -10.57 23.36 -11.80
CA ALA A 314 -10.46 22.30 -10.79
C ALA A 314 -9.15 21.49 -10.94
N ALA A 315 -8.81 21.14 -12.18
CA ALA A 315 -7.55 20.43 -12.49
C ALA A 315 -6.31 21.28 -12.15
N LEU A 316 -6.35 22.59 -12.45
CA LEU A 316 -5.29 23.53 -12.04
C LEU A 316 -5.19 23.64 -10.53
N ALA A 317 -6.32 23.77 -9.82
CA ALA A 317 -6.34 23.84 -8.37
C ALA A 317 -5.69 22.62 -7.74
N TYR A 318 -6.09 21.42 -8.17
CA TYR A 318 -5.49 20.17 -7.73
C TYR A 318 -4.00 20.07 -8.10
N GLY A 319 -3.64 20.41 -9.33
CA GLY A 319 -2.26 20.35 -9.82
C GLY A 319 -1.30 21.24 -9.02
N TYR A 320 -1.72 22.48 -8.72
CA TYR A 320 -0.96 23.40 -7.87
C TYR A 320 -0.88 22.89 -6.43
N ALA A 321 -1.97 22.40 -5.83
CA ALA A 321 -1.96 21.85 -4.47
C ALA A 321 -1.02 20.64 -4.36
N ALA A 322 -1.04 19.73 -5.35
CA ALA A 322 -0.17 18.58 -5.40
C ALA A 322 1.32 18.95 -5.51
N LEU A 323 1.66 20.04 -6.23
CA LEU A 323 3.02 20.57 -6.27
C LEU A 323 3.39 21.32 -5.00
N GLY A 324 2.46 22.03 -4.37
CA GLY A 324 2.68 22.76 -3.11
C GLY A 324 3.04 21.85 -1.94
N HIS A 325 2.64 20.59 -2.00
CA HIS A 325 2.99 19.58 -0.99
C HIS A 325 4.44 19.04 -1.13
N SER A 326 5.11 19.28 -2.25
CA SER A 326 6.52 18.98 -2.50
C SER A 326 7.37 20.23 -2.24
N PRO A 327 8.69 20.14 -1.87
CA PRO A 327 9.37 21.24 -1.21
C PRO A 327 9.27 22.59 -1.94
N PHE A 328 8.41 23.42 -1.42
CA PHE A 328 8.41 24.88 -1.40
C PHE A 328 8.48 25.66 -2.72
N PRO A 329 7.48 25.65 -3.58
CA PRO A 329 7.20 26.84 -4.36
C PRO A 329 6.15 27.69 -3.60
N GLU A 330 6.57 28.83 -3.09
CA GLU A 330 5.79 29.78 -2.29
C GLU A 330 4.44 30.16 -2.93
N ASP A 331 4.32 30.06 -4.28
CA ASP A 331 3.13 30.46 -5.03
C ASP A 331 2.14 29.35 -5.36
N MET A 332 2.42 28.08 -5.05
CA MET A 332 1.57 26.97 -5.49
C MET A 332 0.23 26.94 -4.75
N TYR A 333 0.23 27.03 -3.42
CA TYR A 333 -1.02 27.06 -2.65
C TYR A 333 -1.88 28.28 -2.91
N PRO A 334 -1.34 29.52 -2.97
CA PRO A 334 -2.11 30.69 -3.39
C PRO A 334 -2.70 30.55 -4.80
N SER A 335 -1.94 29.95 -5.74
CA SER A 335 -2.43 29.69 -7.10
C SER A 335 -3.51 28.62 -7.12
N SER A 336 -3.36 27.55 -6.31
CA SER A 336 -4.38 26.51 -6.10
C SER A 336 -5.69 27.14 -5.63
N ARG A 337 -5.64 27.99 -4.60
CA ARG A 337 -6.82 28.69 -4.06
C ARG A 337 -7.54 29.53 -5.11
N ARG A 338 -6.81 30.39 -5.84
CA ARG A 338 -7.42 31.22 -6.91
C ARG A 338 -8.11 30.38 -7.98
N ALA A 339 -7.48 29.26 -8.39
CA ALA A 339 -8.07 28.36 -9.36
C ALA A 339 -9.31 27.66 -8.79
N ALA A 340 -9.26 27.22 -7.52
CA ALA A 340 -10.39 26.58 -6.85
C ALA A 340 -11.58 27.53 -6.67
N GLU A 341 -11.34 28.77 -6.24
CA GLU A 341 -12.39 29.81 -6.12
C GLU A 341 -13.05 30.07 -7.47
N ARG A 342 -12.26 30.12 -8.55
CA ARG A 342 -12.81 30.30 -9.89
C ARG A 342 -13.60 29.09 -10.37
N ALA A 343 -13.16 27.88 -10.07
CA ALA A 343 -13.91 26.66 -10.37
C ALA A 343 -15.26 26.65 -9.63
N MET A 344 -15.28 26.99 -8.33
CA MET A 344 -16.50 27.04 -7.51
C MET A 344 -17.52 28.07 -8.01
N GLU A 345 -17.07 29.23 -8.54
CA GLU A 345 -17.96 30.21 -9.15
C GLU A 345 -18.69 29.66 -10.39
N LEU A 346 -18.06 28.71 -11.09
CA LEU A 346 -18.59 28.08 -12.30
C LEU A 346 -19.41 26.82 -12.00
N ASP A 347 -18.90 25.97 -11.09
CA ASP A 347 -19.54 24.73 -10.66
C ASP A 347 -18.99 24.30 -9.30
N ASP A 348 -19.80 24.36 -8.25
CA ASP A 348 -19.45 24.00 -6.87
C ASP A 348 -19.64 22.49 -6.56
N SER A 349 -20.07 21.70 -7.56
CA SER A 349 -20.31 20.27 -7.42
C SER A 349 -19.06 19.41 -7.74
N ILE A 350 -17.94 20.02 -8.12
CA ILE A 350 -16.70 19.30 -8.45
C ILE A 350 -15.93 18.96 -7.17
N ALA A 351 -15.83 17.69 -6.83
CA ALA A 351 -15.21 17.20 -5.60
C ALA A 351 -13.72 17.61 -5.47
N GLU A 352 -12.98 17.62 -6.57
CA GLU A 352 -11.56 17.99 -6.63
C GLU A 352 -11.29 19.45 -6.25
N VAL A 353 -12.26 20.33 -6.44
CA VAL A 353 -12.18 21.73 -6.00
C VAL A 353 -12.16 21.82 -4.48
N HIS A 354 -13.08 21.10 -3.83
CA HIS A 354 -13.16 21.02 -2.38
C HIS A 354 -11.94 20.30 -1.78
N LEU A 355 -11.41 19.28 -2.46
CA LEU A 355 -10.14 18.65 -2.10
C LEU A 355 -8.99 19.67 -2.12
N ALA A 356 -8.85 20.45 -3.19
CA ALA A 356 -7.78 21.46 -3.31
C ALA A 356 -7.88 22.54 -2.24
N LEU A 357 -9.09 23.01 -1.92
CA LEU A 357 -9.33 23.96 -0.80
C LEU A 357 -9.02 23.31 0.56
N GLY A 358 -9.38 22.04 0.75
CA GLY A 358 -9.04 21.30 1.95
C GLY A 358 -7.53 21.20 2.15
N MET A 359 -6.78 20.88 1.09
CA MET A 359 -5.32 20.85 1.12
C MET A 359 -4.71 22.23 1.40
N HIS A 360 -5.21 23.27 0.76
CA HIS A 360 -4.76 24.64 0.98
C HIS A 360 -4.93 25.04 2.46
N ASN A 361 -6.12 24.83 3.02
CA ASN A 361 -6.43 25.19 4.40
C ASN A 361 -5.61 24.35 5.40
N LEU A 362 -5.39 23.05 5.12
CA LEU A 362 -4.64 22.14 5.99
C LEU A 362 -3.14 22.44 6.02
N TYR A 363 -2.52 22.64 4.86
CA TYR A 363 -1.05 22.68 4.75
C TYR A 363 -0.45 24.08 4.63
N TYR A 364 -1.26 25.10 4.30
CA TYR A 364 -0.77 26.45 4.07
C TYR A 364 -1.39 27.49 5.00
N GLU A 365 -2.73 27.56 5.11
CA GLU A 365 -3.41 28.50 6.01
C GLU A 365 -3.43 28.02 7.46
N TRP A 366 -3.37 26.68 7.66
CA TRP A 366 -3.53 26.03 8.95
C TRP A 366 -4.90 26.30 9.61
N ASP A 367 -5.92 26.53 8.77
CA ASP A 367 -7.32 26.59 9.18
C ASP A 367 -7.93 25.17 9.13
N PHE A 368 -7.81 24.46 10.24
CA PHE A 368 -8.21 23.04 10.33
C PHE A 368 -9.72 22.85 10.29
N VAL A 369 -10.50 23.88 10.70
CA VAL A 369 -11.97 23.85 10.63
C VAL A 369 -12.44 23.97 9.18
N ALA A 370 -11.86 24.92 8.44
CA ALA A 370 -12.14 25.05 7.01
C ALA A 370 -11.64 23.84 6.21
N ALA A 371 -10.48 23.28 6.60
CA ALA A 371 -9.94 22.05 5.99
C ALA A 371 -10.91 20.87 6.17
N GLU A 372 -11.38 20.62 7.41
CA GLU A 372 -12.33 19.52 7.70
C GLU A 372 -13.61 19.67 6.88
N ARG A 373 -14.22 20.86 6.86
CA ARG A 373 -15.43 21.15 6.08
C ARG A 373 -15.22 20.88 4.59
N SER A 374 -14.12 21.36 4.01
CA SER A 374 -13.83 21.19 2.59
C SER A 374 -13.58 19.73 2.23
N LEU A 375 -12.81 18.99 3.04
CA LEU A 375 -12.52 17.58 2.80
C LEU A 375 -13.78 16.71 2.93
N LEU A 376 -14.64 16.96 3.93
CA LEU A 376 -15.92 16.26 4.07
C LEU A 376 -16.85 16.55 2.89
N ARG A 377 -16.87 17.80 2.39
CA ARG A 377 -17.65 18.13 1.19
C ARG A 377 -17.13 17.40 -0.05
N ALA A 378 -15.81 17.28 -0.19
CA ALA A 378 -15.20 16.48 -1.27
C ALA A 378 -15.63 14.99 -1.20
N ILE A 379 -15.64 14.40 0.00
CA ILE A 379 -16.09 13.01 0.23
C ILE A 379 -17.60 12.87 -0.06
N GLU A 380 -18.41 13.85 0.33
CA GLU A 380 -19.85 13.86 0.03
C GLU A 380 -20.11 13.88 -1.49
N LEU A 381 -19.37 14.70 -2.24
CA LEU A 381 -19.49 14.81 -3.70
C LEU A 381 -18.92 13.61 -4.45
N ASN A 382 -17.86 13.01 -3.94
CA ASN A 382 -17.26 11.78 -4.47
C ASN A 382 -16.77 10.88 -3.34
N PRO A 383 -17.60 9.91 -2.90
CA PRO A 383 -17.27 9.00 -1.80
C PRO A 383 -16.01 8.15 -2.04
N GLY A 384 -15.63 7.90 -3.28
CA GLY A 384 -14.40 7.16 -3.64
C GLY A 384 -13.21 8.05 -3.97
N LEU A 385 -13.26 9.36 -3.69
CA LEU A 385 -12.13 10.25 -3.95
C LEU A 385 -10.98 10.00 -2.96
N LEU A 386 -10.01 9.19 -3.37
CA LEU A 386 -8.85 8.79 -2.57
C LEU A 386 -8.19 9.98 -1.85
N GLY A 387 -7.93 11.08 -2.60
CA GLY A 387 -7.24 12.24 -2.05
C GLY A 387 -7.98 12.90 -0.88
N ALA A 388 -9.31 12.90 -0.92
CA ALA A 388 -10.12 13.47 0.15
C ALA A 388 -10.03 12.65 1.45
N HIS A 389 -10.15 11.32 1.36
CA HIS A 389 -9.95 10.41 2.50
C HIS A 389 -8.51 10.49 3.04
N TYR A 390 -7.53 10.54 2.15
CA TYR A 390 -6.12 10.62 2.52
C TYR A 390 -5.82 11.87 3.34
N HIS A 391 -6.22 13.06 2.89
CA HIS A 391 -5.96 14.31 3.60
C HIS A 391 -6.86 14.47 4.84
N TYR A 392 -8.07 13.90 4.82
CA TYR A 392 -8.93 13.83 6.01
C TYR A 392 -8.32 12.95 7.10
N ALA A 393 -7.76 11.79 6.74
CA ALA A 393 -7.06 10.93 7.69
C ALA A 393 -5.89 11.64 8.37
N TRP A 394 -5.08 12.38 7.59
CA TRP A 394 -3.97 13.18 8.13
C TRP A 394 -4.42 14.35 8.99
N LEU A 395 -5.54 15.02 8.64
CA LEU A 395 -6.13 16.07 9.48
C LEU A 395 -6.61 15.48 10.81
N MET A 396 -7.31 14.35 10.78
CA MET A 396 -7.78 13.69 12.01
C MET A 396 -6.62 13.17 12.86
N GLU A 397 -5.54 12.74 12.25
CA GLU A 397 -4.30 12.37 12.96
C GLU A 397 -3.67 13.60 13.62
N LEU A 398 -3.53 14.72 12.92
CA LEU A 398 -3.09 16.00 13.49
C LEU A 398 -3.92 16.40 14.71
N LEU A 399 -5.24 16.26 14.63
CA LEU A 399 -6.16 16.58 15.71
C LEU A 399 -6.20 15.52 16.81
N GLN A 400 -5.36 14.48 16.72
CA GLN A 400 -5.29 13.35 17.66
C GLN A 400 -6.62 12.60 17.82
N ARG A 401 -7.42 12.51 16.73
CA ARG A 401 -8.72 11.83 16.64
C ARG A 401 -8.56 10.48 15.93
N SER A 402 -7.86 9.52 16.56
CA SER A 402 -7.54 8.22 15.93
C SER A 402 -8.77 7.41 15.53
N ASN A 403 -9.89 7.58 16.24
CA ASN A 403 -11.18 6.93 15.91
C ASN A 403 -11.76 7.40 14.55
N LEU A 404 -11.29 8.50 14.00
CA LEU A 404 -11.67 9.02 12.67
C LEU A 404 -10.53 8.87 11.66
N SER A 405 -9.28 9.03 12.11
CA SER A 405 -8.10 8.92 11.26
C SER A 405 -7.94 7.50 10.70
N LEU A 406 -8.02 6.47 11.55
CA LEU A 406 -7.79 5.09 11.13
C LEU A 406 -8.82 4.59 10.09
N PRO A 407 -10.14 4.73 10.30
CA PRO A 407 -11.11 4.32 9.27
C PRO A 407 -10.91 5.06 7.94
N ALA A 408 -10.57 6.35 7.98
CA ALA A 408 -10.30 7.09 6.75
C ALA A 408 -9.01 6.61 6.07
N GLY A 409 -7.99 6.22 6.85
CA GLY A 409 -6.77 5.61 6.36
C GLY A 409 -7.01 4.23 5.74
N ASP A 410 -7.81 3.38 6.38
CA ASP A 410 -8.20 2.07 5.85
C ASP A 410 -8.87 2.21 4.48
N ILE A 411 -9.82 3.14 4.31
CA ILE A 411 -10.47 3.43 3.02
C ILE A 411 -9.43 3.77 1.93
N THR A 412 -8.35 4.49 2.25
CA THR A 412 -7.32 4.80 1.24
C THR A 412 -6.61 3.56 0.73
N VAL A 413 -6.38 2.58 1.60
CA VAL A 413 -5.76 1.30 1.24
C VAL A 413 -6.73 0.42 0.46
N ASP A 414 -8.01 0.44 0.78
CA ASP A 414 -9.05 -0.27 0.01
C ASP A 414 -9.16 0.28 -1.42
N ILE A 415 -9.10 1.63 -1.58
CA ILE A 415 -9.14 2.26 -2.90
C ILE A 415 -7.85 2.00 -3.70
N ASP A 416 -6.66 1.99 -3.08
CA ASP A 416 -5.38 1.77 -3.76
C ASP A 416 -4.56 0.64 -3.10
N PRO A 417 -5.04 -0.63 -3.25
CA PRO A 417 -4.53 -1.78 -2.49
C PRO A 417 -3.06 -2.14 -2.81
N LEU A 418 -2.54 -1.75 -3.97
CA LEU A 418 -1.14 -2.00 -4.33
C LEU A 418 -0.20 -0.84 -4.00
N SER A 419 -0.63 0.10 -3.17
CA SER A 419 0.18 1.24 -2.76
C SER A 419 0.97 0.98 -1.48
N ALA A 420 2.24 0.62 -1.60
CA ALA A 420 3.15 0.53 -0.44
C ALA A 420 3.22 1.85 0.35
N LYS A 421 3.07 3.00 -0.34
CA LYS A 421 3.03 4.32 0.30
C LYS A 421 1.84 4.45 1.24
N LEU A 422 0.62 4.16 0.77
CA LEU A 422 -0.59 4.33 1.59
C LEU A 422 -0.62 3.35 2.77
N ARG A 423 -0.18 2.11 2.56
CA ARG A 423 0.00 1.16 3.67
C ARG A 423 1.06 1.63 4.66
N GLY A 424 2.17 2.21 4.20
CA GLY A 424 3.18 2.82 5.07
C GLY A 424 2.63 4.01 5.87
N ASP A 425 1.81 4.86 5.25
CA ASP A 425 1.13 5.97 5.91
C ASP A 425 0.10 5.46 6.94
N LEU A 426 -0.67 4.44 6.59
CA LEU A 426 -1.61 3.80 7.51
C LEU A 426 -0.90 3.14 8.70
N ALA A 427 0.21 2.43 8.46
CA ALA A 427 1.03 1.88 9.54
C ALA A 427 1.54 2.97 10.49
N TRP A 428 1.93 4.12 9.96
CA TRP A 428 2.30 5.30 10.75
C TRP A 428 1.14 5.78 11.63
N GLN A 429 -0.07 5.88 11.08
CA GLN A 429 -1.27 6.28 11.83
C GLN A 429 -1.61 5.27 12.93
N TYR A 430 -1.51 3.96 12.66
CA TYR A 430 -1.68 2.91 13.67
C TYR A 430 -0.61 2.98 14.76
N THR A 431 0.64 3.35 14.42
CA THR A 431 1.71 3.59 15.40
C THR A 431 1.35 4.75 16.32
N ASN A 432 0.90 5.88 15.77
CA ASN A 432 0.48 7.04 16.57
C ASN A 432 -0.78 6.78 17.40
N ALA A 433 -1.63 5.85 16.95
CA ALA A 433 -2.77 5.34 17.72
C ALA A 433 -2.38 4.28 18.76
N ARG A 434 -1.09 3.93 18.88
CA ARG A 434 -0.51 2.91 19.78
C ARG A 434 -1.01 1.48 19.56
N GLN A 435 -1.41 1.18 18.33
CA GLN A 435 -1.77 -0.17 17.89
C GLN A 435 -0.57 -0.81 17.17
N TYR A 436 0.50 -1.06 17.93
CA TYR A 436 1.83 -1.39 17.37
C TYR A 436 1.88 -2.72 16.62
N GLU A 437 1.17 -3.75 17.10
CA GLU A 437 1.09 -5.05 16.44
C GLU A 437 0.45 -4.90 15.05
N ARG A 438 -0.65 -4.16 14.98
CA ARG A 438 -1.34 -3.90 13.70
C ARG A 438 -0.48 -3.05 12.78
N ALA A 439 0.21 -2.04 13.32
CA ALA A 439 1.13 -1.19 12.57
C ALA A 439 2.26 -2.01 11.92
N LEU A 440 2.86 -2.97 12.67
CA LEU A 440 3.91 -3.85 12.13
C LEU A 440 3.41 -4.76 11.01
N VAL A 441 2.20 -5.31 11.15
CA VAL A 441 1.57 -6.13 10.10
C VAL A 441 1.42 -5.30 8.84
N ILE A 442 0.79 -4.13 8.92
CA ILE A 442 0.53 -3.24 7.76
C ILE A 442 1.85 -2.75 7.13
N ALA A 443 2.85 -2.40 7.94
CA ALA A 443 4.16 -2.01 7.44
C ALA A 443 4.87 -3.17 6.71
N SER A 444 4.70 -4.40 7.18
CA SER A 444 5.25 -5.60 6.54
C SER A 444 4.54 -5.90 5.22
N GLU A 445 3.21 -5.81 5.17
CA GLU A 445 2.42 -5.91 3.93
C GLU A 445 2.87 -4.85 2.89
N ALA A 446 3.15 -3.62 3.34
CA ALA A 446 3.69 -2.58 2.47
C ALA A 446 5.05 -2.97 1.87
N LEU A 447 5.93 -3.60 2.66
CA LEU A 447 7.25 -4.05 2.23
C LEU A 447 7.19 -5.34 1.39
N GLU A 448 6.12 -6.12 1.44
CA GLU A 448 5.86 -7.21 0.50
C GLU A 448 5.53 -6.66 -0.91
N ILE A 449 4.78 -5.54 -0.99
CA ILE A 449 4.48 -4.86 -2.26
C ILE A 449 5.72 -4.19 -2.85
N ASP A 450 6.50 -3.50 -2.01
CA ASP A 450 7.76 -2.83 -2.40
C ASP A 450 8.79 -2.94 -1.26
N PRO A 451 9.72 -3.91 -1.35
CA PRO A 451 10.70 -4.19 -0.28
C PRO A 451 11.64 -3.01 0.06
N ARG A 452 11.72 -2.01 -0.82
CA ARG A 452 12.58 -0.84 -0.62
C ARG A 452 11.79 0.46 -0.46
N HIS A 453 10.49 0.35 -0.17
CA HIS A 453 9.65 1.53 -0.01
C HIS A 453 10.02 2.30 1.26
N ASP A 454 10.62 3.47 1.09
CA ASP A 454 11.19 4.28 2.16
C ASP A 454 10.16 4.70 3.23
N ARG A 455 8.93 5.03 2.85
CA ARG A 455 7.85 5.36 3.79
C ARG A 455 7.41 4.17 4.65
N ALA A 456 7.32 2.98 4.06
CA ALA A 456 6.99 1.77 4.79
C ALA A 456 8.10 1.37 5.77
N MET A 457 9.37 1.50 5.35
CA MET A 457 10.54 1.31 6.21
C MET A 457 10.55 2.30 7.38
N ALA A 458 10.23 3.58 7.13
CA ALA A 458 10.13 4.60 8.18
C ALA A 458 9.03 4.27 9.19
N ALA A 459 7.84 3.87 8.73
CA ALA A 459 6.75 3.45 9.62
C ALA A 459 7.12 2.23 10.46
N LYS A 460 7.75 1.21 9.85
CA LYS A 460 8.25 0.03 10.57
C LYS A 460 9.29 0.40 11.61
N ALA A 461 10.28 1.22 11.26
CA ALA A 461 11.32 1.66 12.17
C ALA A 461 10.75 2.43 13.37
N MET A 462 9.80 3.33 13.11
CA MET A 462 9.10 4.07 14.15
C MET A 462 8.35 3.14 15.10
N THR A 463 7.61 2.18 14.57
CA THR A 463 6.84 1.20 15.36
C THR A 463 7.76 0.36 16.24
N LEU A 464 8.89 -0.12 15.67
CA LEU A 464 9.91 -0.87 16.43
C LEU A 464 10.48 -0.07 17.60
N ALA A 465 10.74 1.23 17.38
CA ALA A 465 11.25 2.10 18.43
C ALA A 465 10.23 2.29 19.57
N TYR A 466 8.95 2.41 19.28
CA TYR A 466 7.90 2.46 20.31
C TYR A 466 7.74 1.16 21.09
N LEU A 467 8.12 0.04 20.49
CA LEU A 467 8.21 -1.26 21.19
C LEU A 467 9.53 -1.42 21.99
N GLY A 468 10.39 -0.39 22.03
CA GLY A 468 11.69 -0.43 22.71
C GLY A 468 12.78 -1.19 21.94
N LEU A 469 12.52 -1.62 20.71
CA LEU A 469 13.45 -2.37 19.86
C LEU A 469 14.35 -1.44 19.04
N PHE A 470 15.10 -0.56 19.73
CA PHE A 470 15.86 0.53 19.12
C PHE A 470 16.93 0.07 18.13
N ASP A 471 17.65 -1.01 18.39
CA ASP A 471 18.67 -1.51 17.46
C ASP A 471 18.06 -1.93 16.11
N ALA A 472 16.91 -2.62 16.15
CA ALA A 472 16.17 -3.01 14.96
C ALA A 472 15.57 -1.79 14.25
N ALA A 473 15.07 -0.80 15.00
CA ALA A 473 14.55 0.44 14.47
C ALA A 473 15.62 1.24 13.73
N ILE A 474 16.78 1.43 14.34
CA ILE A 474 17.95 2.14 13.78
C ILE A 474 18.45 1.41 12.53
N SER A 475 18.61 0.07 12.60
CA SER A 475 19.02 -0.72 11.44
C SER A 475 18.05 -0.56 10.27
N THR A 476 16.73 -0.66 10.52
CA THR A 476 15.72 -0.46 9.48
C THR A 476 15.75 0.95 8.89
N ALA A 477 15.91 1.98 9.73
CA ALA A 477 15.98 3.37 9.26
C ALA A 477 17.29 3.67 8.50
N ALA A 478 18.38 2.99 8.82
CA ALA A 478 19.67 3.15 8.13
C ALA A 478 19.61 2.67 6.67
N GLU A 479 18.74 1.70 6.36
CA GLU A 479 18.53 1.20 5.00
C GLU A 479 17.75 2.19 4.11
N ILE A 480 17.07 3.18 4.70
CA ILE A 480 16.38 4.24 3.94
C ILE A 480 17.41 5.09 3.23
N PRO A 481 17.27 5.33 1.91
CA PRO A 481 18.23 6.13 1.15
C PRO A 481 18.46 7.52 1.76
N GLU A 482 19.70 7.99 1.82
CA GLU A 482 20.07 9.30 2.42
C GLU A 482 19.32 10.49 1.81
N ARG A 483 18.99 10.42 0.53
CA ARG A 483 18.27 11.48 -0.18
C ARG A 483 16.75 11.40 0.01
N SER A 484 16.25 10.36 0.69
CA SER A 484 14.82 10.22 0.97
C SER A 484 14.39 11.17 2.09
N GLY A 485 13.28 11.88 1.86
CA GLY A 485 12.63 12.66 2.90
C GLY A 485 12.20 11.81 4.10
N ASN A 486 11.95 10.51 3.91
CA ASN A 486 11.54 9.59 4.98
C ASN A 486 12.69 9.18 5.92
N ARG A 487 13.95 9.48 5.59
CA ARG A 487 15.10 9.30 6.50
C ARG A 487 15.12 10.32 7.66
N PHE A 488 14.20 11.27 7.67
CA PHE A 488 14.11 12.31 8.70
C PHE A 488 14.05 11.78 10.15
N ILE A 489 13.56 10.55 10.33
CA ILE A 489 13.45 9.89 11.63
C ILE A 489 14.79 9.36 12.16
N TYR A 490 15.81 9.16 11.30
CA TYR A 490 17.02 8.43 11.64
C TYR A 490 17.83 9.09 12.79
N PRO A 491 18.10 10.41 12.77
CA PRO A 491 18.80 11.06 13.90
C PRO A 491 18.02 10.96 15.22
N ALA A 492 16.68 11.08 15.16
CA ALA A 492 15.84 10.97 16.34
C ALA A 492 15.83 9.55 16.92
N LEU A 493 15.84 8.51 16.07
CA LEU A 493 15.95 7.13 16.50
C LEU A 493 17.30 6.82 17.17
N LEU A 494 18.40 7.38 16.65
CA LEU A 494 19.71 7.29 17.31
C LEU A 494 19.68 7.91 18.69
N ALA A 495 19.13 9.12 18.82
CA ALA A 495 19.02 9.82 20.10
C ALA A 495 18.14 9.05 21.11
N ALA A 496 16.95 8.62 20.70
CA ALA A 496 16.03 7.85 21.54
C ALA A 496 16.59 6.48 21.94
N GLY A 497 17.43 5.87 21.08
CA GLY A 497 18.15 4.63 21.38
C GLY A 497 19.43 4.83 22.23
N GLY A 498 19.68 6.04 22.76
CA GLY A 498 20.83 6.36 23.61
C GLY A 498 22.16 6.60 22.86
N ARG A 499 22.13 6.66 21.52
CA ARG A 499 23.32 6.88 20.66
C ARG A 499 23.48 8.38 20.34
N SER A 500 23.54 9.23 21.41
CA SER A 500 23.46 10.69 21.30
C SER A 500 24.60 11.31 20.45
N GLU A 501 25.84 10.80 20.55
CA GLU A 501 26.96 11.31 19.76
C GLU A 501 26.74 11.06 18.25
N GLU A 502 26.31 9.85 17.90
CA GLU A 502 26.00 9.51 16.50
C GLU A 502 24.80 10.31 15.96
N ALA A 503 23.81 10.59 16.82
CA ALA A 503 22.70 11.48 16.47
C ALA A 503 23.19 12.90 16.14
N ARG A 504 24.14 13.46 16.97
CA ARG A 504 24.72 14.77 16.72
C ARG A 504 25.57 14.80 15.45
N GLU A 505 26.35 13.76 15.19
CA GLU A 505 27.12 13.61 13.95
C GLU A 505 26.18 13.57 12.73
N ALA A 506 25.10 12.79 12.80
CA ALA A 506 24.12 12.72 11.73
C ALA A 506 23.45 14.08 11.47
N LEU A 507 23.07 14.82 12.53
CA LEU A 507 22.46 16.15 12.41
C LEU A 507 23.44 17.17 11.80
N ALA A 508 24.72 17.10 12.16
CA ALA A 508 25.75 18.00 11.63
C ALA A 508 25.96 17.86 10.10
N THR A 509 25.58 16.74 9.52
CA THR A 509 25.65 16.54 8.05
C THR A 509 24.45 17.10 7.30
N ILE A 510 23.38 17.49 8.01
CA ILE A 510 22.12 17.94 7.38
C ILE A 510 22.26 19.40 6.97
N GLU A 511 22.03 19.67 5.69
CA GLU A 511 21.99 21.04 5.16
C GLU A 511 20.87 21.86 5.81
N HIS A 512 21.16 23.08 6.22
CA HIS A 512 20.22 24.02 6.83
C HIS A 512 19.36 24.72 5.76
N ILE A 513 18.54 23.95 5.05
CA ILE A 513 17.63 24.44 4.00
C ILE A 513 16.17 24.18 4.40
N PRO A 514 15.20 24.92 3.87
CA PRO A 514 13.78 24.84 4.29
C PRO A 514 13.23 23.43 4.38
N ARG A 515 13.54 22.55 3.45
CA ARG A 515 13.01 21.16 3.45
C ARG A 515 13.53 20.28 4.60
N ASN A 516 14.65 20.67 5.25
CA ASN A 516 15.30 19.87 6.28
C ASN A 516 15.00 20.36 7.70
N VAL A 517 14.34 21.50 7.86
CA VAL A 517 14.09 22.13 9.19
C VAL A 517 13.37 21.19 10.16
N ILE A 518 12.47 20.36 9.63
CA ILE A 518 11.72 19.38 10.43
C ILE A 518 12.62 18.24 10.93
N ILE A 519 13.62 17.83 10.14
CA ILE A 519 14.61 16.82 10.55
C ILE A 519 15.41 17.34 11.74
N LEU A 520 15.83 18.61 11.65
CA LEU A 520 16.61 19.27 12.69
C LEU A 520 15.79 19.46 13.97
N ALA A 521 14.55 19.95 13.85
CA ALA A 521 13.63 20.09 14.99
C ALA A 521 13.41 18.76 15.73
N LEU A 522 13.14 17.68 14.98
CA LEU A 522 12.92 16.35 15.53
C LEU A 522 14.19 15.79 16.21
N GLY A 523 15.31 15.87 15.52
CA GLY A 523 16.58 15.33 16.01
C GLY A 523 17.05 16.01 17.31
N TYR A 524 17.04 17.35 17.36
CA TYR A 524 17.39 18.10 18.56
C TYR A 524 16.35 17.85 19.68
N GLY A 525 15.06 17.78 19.33
CA GLY A 525 14.00 17.44 20.29
C GLY A 525 14.21 16.06 20.93
N ALA A 526 14.60 15.06 20.15
CA ALA A 526 14.89 13.71 20.66
C ALA A 526 16.17 13.65 21.49
N LEU A 527 17.16 14.53 21.25
CA LEU A 527 18.35 14.70 22.08
C LEU A 527 18.05 15.42 23.41
N GLY A 528 16.87 16.04 23.57
CA GLY A 528 16.55 16.91 24.70
C GLY A 528 17.14 18.32 24.58
N ASP A 529 17.69 18.69 23.44
CA ASP A 529 18.22 20.03 23.15
C ASP A 529 17.04 20.96 22.79
N VAL A 530 16.25 21.32 23.81
CA VAL A 530 14.94 21.97 23.68
C VAL A 530 15.03 23.32 22.95
N ASP A 531 16.02 24.13 23.24
CA ASP A 531 16.19 25.47 22.62
C ASP A 531 16.49 25.37 21.12
N ASP A 532 17.34 24.43 20.70
CA ASP A 532 17.64 24.18 19.30
C ASP A 532 16.40 23.62 18.57
N ALA A 533 15.63 22.75 19.22
CA ALA A 533 14.38 22.25 18.66
C ALA A 533 13.38 23.40 18.41
N PHE A 534 13.19 24.32 19.35
CA PHE A 534 12.32 25.48 19.18
C PHE A 534 12.84 26.48 18.15
N HIS A 535 14.16 26.65 18.05
CA HIS A 535 14.77 27.43 16.97
C HIS A 535 14.32 26.90 15.60
N TRP A 536 14.45 25.59 15.37
CA TRP A 536 14.08 24.99 14.08
C TRP A 536 12.56 24.92 13.86
N LEU A 537 11.75 24.79 14.91
CA LEU A 537 10.29 24.93 14.82
C LEU A 537 9.91 26.37 14.41
N GLY A 538 10.60 27.39 14.92
CA GLY A 538 10.42 28.76 14.49
C GLY A 538 10.73 28.96 13.00
N VAL A 539 11.86 28.43 12.54
CA VAL A 539 12.19 28.46 11.11
C VAL A 539 11.15 27.70 10.28
N ALA A 540 10.65 26.54 10.76
CA ALA A 540 9.60 25.77 10.06
C ALA A 540 8.29 26.58 9.93
N LYS A 541 7.93 27.35 10.95
CA LYS A 541 6.78 28.26 10.92
C LYS A 541 6.97 29.37 9.89
N ASP A 542 8.14 30.02 9.90
CA ASP A 542 8.44 31.17 9.03
C ASP A 542 8.41 30.78 7.54
N VAL A 543 8.92 29.57 7.20
CA VAL A 543 8.88 29.05 5.83
C VAL A 543 7.56 28.36 5.49
N LYS A 544 6.55 28.43 6.36
CA LYS A 544 5.27 27.73 6.21
C LYS A 544 5.42 26.25 5.85
N HIS A 545 6.26 25.54 6.61
CA HIS A 545 6.49 24.11 6.35
C HIS A 545 5.19 23.32 6.50
N PRO A 546 4.73 22.56 5.50
CA PRO A 546 3.42 21.87 5.53
C PRO A 546 3.21 20.96 6.73
N TRP A 547 4.28 20.36 7.26
CA TRP A 547 4.24 19.43 8.40
C TRP A 547 4.46 20.11 9.76
N TYR A 548 4.66 21.42 9.82
CA TYR A 548 4.88 22.16 11.08
C TYR A 548 3.80 21.88 12.14
N PRO A 549 2.49 21.88 11.84
CA PRO A 549 1.45 21.66 12.85
C PRO A 549 1.52 20.29 13.53
N TRP A 550 2.00 19.23 12.84
CA TRP A 550 2.11 17.90 13.44
C TRP A 550 3.16 17.84 14.55
N PHE A 551 4.20 18.66 14.48
CA PHE A 551 5.22 18.75 15.53
C PHE A 551 4.69 19.43 16.80
N ILE A 552 3.62 20.22 16.67
CA ILE A 552 2.97 20.88 17.79
C ILE A 552 2.08 19.92 18.58
N THR A 553 1.42 18.95 17.93
CA THR A 553 0.41 18.09 18.58
C THR A 553 0.95 16.81 19.19
N GLY A 554 2.25 16.57 19.10
CA GLY A 554 2.91 15.42 19.71
C GLY A 554 3.56 14.49 18.70
N PHE A 555 4.67 14.93 18.15
CA PHE A 555 5.51 14.05 17.34
C PHE A 555 6.34 13.10 18.24
N PRO A 556 6.63 11.88 17.78
CA PRO A 556 7.41 10.91 18.56
C PRO A 556 8.77 11.44 19.03
N PHE A 557 9.20 10.98 20.23
CA PHE A 557 10.51 11.30 20.84
C PHE A 557 10.76 12.78 21.13
N MET A 558 9.73 13.62 21.13
CA MET A 558 9.80 15.05 21.47
C MET A 558 9.19 15.39 22.84
N ASP A 559 9.16 14.46 23.79
CA ASP A 559 8.49 14.66 25.08
C ASP A 559 9.01 15.88 25.85
N ALA A 560 10.32 16.12 25.86
CA ALA A 560 10.92 17.29 26.50
C ALA A 560 10.43 18.61 25.87
N VAL A 561 10.34 18.67 24.54
CA VAL A 561 9.85 19.83 23.79
C VAL A 561 8.33 19.95 23.93
N SER A 562 7.61 18.85 23.84
CA SER A 562 6.14 18.82 23.95
C SER A 562 5.65 19.29 25.32
N ASN A 563 6.43 19.09 26.40
CA ASN A 563 6.08 19.51 27.75
C ASN A 563 6.59 20.91 28.12
N ASP A 564 7.35 21.58 27.26
CA ASP A 564 7.81 22.95 27.48
C ASP A 564 6.63 23.94 27.31
N PRO A 565 6.50 24.98 28.16
CA PRO A 565 5.42 25.98 28.06
C PRO A 565 5.31 26.67 26.72
N ARG A 566 6.40 26.86 26.00
CA ARG A 566 6.40 27.45 24.63
C ARG A 566 5.53 26.65 23.66
N MET A 567 5.40 25.34 23.88
CA MET A 567 4.55 24.49 23.03
C MET A 567 3.06 24.82 23.21
N ASP A 568 2.63 25.19 24.44
CA ASP A 568 1.25 25.60 24.70
C ASP A 568 0.91 26.92 23.99
N GLU A 569 1.88 27.85 23.88
CA GLU A 569 1.72 29.09 23.14
C GLU A 569 1.57 28.83 21.65
N LEU A 570 2.43 27.98 21.07
CA LEU A 570 2.34 27.61 19.64
C LEU A 570 1.04 26.86 19.33
N ALA A 571 0.62 25.95 20.22
CA ALA A 571 -0.65 25.25 20.05
C ALA A 571 -1.87 26.17 20.14
N ALA A 572 -1.84 27.15 21.06
CA ALA A 572 -2.91 28.15 21.18
C ALA A 572 -3.01 29.04 19.93
N GLU A 573 -1.89 29.46 19.38
CA GLU A 573 -1.82 30.27 18.16
C GLU A 573 -2.45 29.54 16.96
N LEU A 574 -2.23 28.21 16.86
CA LEU A 574 -2.77 27.38 15.78
C LEU A 574 -4.16 26.80 16.06
N GLY A 575 -4.76 27.06 17.25
CA GLY A 575 -6.02 26.45 17.65
C GLY A 575 -5.89 24.93 17.93
N LEU A 576 -4.69 24.43 18.25
CA LEU A 576 -4.35 23.01 18.47
C LEU A 576 -4.22 22.63 19.95
N THR A 577 -4.63 23.49 20.91
CA THR A 577 -4.49 23.24 22.34
C THR A 577 -5.09 21.91 22.79
N GLU A 578 -6.30 21.57 22.33
CA GLU A 578 -6.91 20.28 22.65
C GLU A 578 -6.15 19.09 22.05
N ALA A 579 -5.66 19.24 20.82
CA ALA A 579 -4.90 18.20 20.14
C ALA A 579 -3.58 17.92 20.87
N LEU A 580 -2.84 18.97 21.28
CA LEU A 580 -1.64 18.87 22.09
C LEU A 580 -1.92 18.14 23.41
N GLN A 581 -2.99 18.50 24.12
CA GLN A 581 -3.36 17.83 25.37
C GLN A 581 -3.73 16.36 25.17
N ARG A 582 -4.39 16.01 24.08
CA ARG A 582 -4.66 14.59 23.71
C ARG A 582 -3.36 13.84 23.45
N GLY A 583 -2.41 14.46 22.71
CA GLY A 583 -1.09 13.90 22.45
C GLY A 583 -0.31 13.63 23.73
N ARG A 584 -0.21 14.61 24.65
CA ARG A 584 0.44 14.49 25.97
C ARG A 584 -0.18 13.36 26.82
N ARG A 585 -1.51 13.24 26.85
CA ARG A 585 -2.19 12.13 27.56
C ARG A 585 -1.83 10.77 26.98
N LYS A 586 -1.72 10.66 25.68
CA LYS A 586 -1.25 9.43 25.03
C LYS A 586 0.21 9.10 25.43
N SER A 587 1.10 10.10 25.45
CA SER A 587 2.50 9.90 25.84
C SER A 587 2.67 9.48 27.31
N SER A 588 1.85 10.01 28.22
CA SER A 588 1.91 9.71 29.66
C SER A 588 1.37 8.31 30.04
N SER A 589 0.58 7.68 29.18
CA SER A 589 -0.04 6.37 29.49
C SER A 589 0.92 5.17 29.33
N GLY A 590 2.19 5.38 28.95
CA GLY A 590 3.18 4.31 28.74
C GLY A 590 2.85 3.38 27.55
N PRO A 591 3.74 2.51 27.12
CA PRO A 591 3.35 1.42 26.24
C PRO A 591 2.33 0.52 26.97
N PRO A 592 1.33 -0.07 26.25
CA PRO A 592 0.44 -1.04 26.87
C PRO A 592 1.29 -2.14 27.52
N ALA A 593 0.96 -2.51 28.76
CA ALA A 593 1.60 -3.63 29.42
C ALA A 593 1.42 -4.87 28.55
N THR A 594 2.55 -5.46 28.12
CA THR A 594 2.61 -6.70 27.33
C THR A 594 1.99 -7.87 28.07
#